data_c66427fce928533408a6a4a674c333a5
#
_entry.id   c66427fce928533408a6a4a674c333a5
#
_cell.length_a   1.000
_cell.length_b   1.000
_cell.length_c   1.000
_cell.angle_alpha   90.00
_cell.angle_beta   90.00
_cell.angle_gamma   90.00
#
_symmetry.space_group_name_H-M   'P 1'
#
loop_
_entity.id
_entity.type
_entity.pdbx_description
1 polymer ?
#
loop_
_entity_poly.entity_id
_entity_poly.type
_entity_poly.pdbx_seq_one_letter_code
_entity_poly.pdbx_strand_id
1 'polypeptide(L)'
;GLLVSELAVGTPGRAGHFALRNRLQVGLAQALVLVECPASSGALHSAQLAWELGMPIWVVPADAGRISAAGSNRWLGKGATPLINPADLINSLGPGPLRQARSSSASPSAAPLLQREAALLAALGAGASLDQLCDRLRLAPAVISERLLRLELAGVLRSEPGLWWRPC
;
A
#
# COMPACT_ATOMS: atom_id res chain seq x y z
N GLY A 1 11.63 -5.65 -8.05
CA GLY A 1 11.45 -4.20 -7.94
C GLY A 1 12.12 -3.46 -9.09
N LEU A 2 11.73 -2.22 -9.34
CA LEU A 2 12.30 -1.35 -10.38
C LEU A 2 12.65 -0.01 -9.74
N LEU A 3 13.87 0.49 -10.03
CA LEU A 3 14.29 1.87 -9.73
C LEU A 3 14.32 2.66 -11.05
N VAL A 4 13.69 3.83 -11.03
CA VAL A 4 13.67 4.74 -12.18
C VAL A 4 14.29 6.08 -11.75
N SER A 5 15.24 6.58 -12.52
CA SER A 5 15.92 7.85 -12.27
C SER A 5 16.28 8.54 -13.58
N GLU A 6 16.13 9.86 -13.62
CA GLU A 6 16.64 10.71 -14.69
C GLU A 6 18.05 11.23 -14.37
N LEU A 7 18.53 10.99 -13.15
CA LEU A 7 19.83 11.43 -12.70
C LEU A 7 20.85 10.30 -12.83
N ALA A 8 22.07 10.61 -13.20
CA ALA A 8 23.16 9.64 -13.22
C ALA A 8 23.41 9.05 -11.82
N VAL A 9 23.85 7.80 -11.79
CA VAL A 9 24.22 7.13 -10.54
C VAL A 9 25.33 7.93 -9.83
N GLY A 10 25.16 8.13 -8.52
CA GLY A 10 26.10 8.91 -7.72
C GLY A 10 25.82 10.42 -7.69
N THR A 11 24.82 10.93 -8.40
CA THR A 11 24.44 12.34 -8.32
C THR A 11 23.96 12.69 -6.92
N PRO A 12 24.55 13.69 -6.24
CA PRO A 12 24.11 14.10 -4.91
C PRO A 12 22.71 14.68 -4.92
N GLY A 13 21.89 14.29 -3.92
CA GLY A 13 20.51 14.78 -3.77
C GLY A 13 20.46 16.27 -3.47
N ARG A 14 19.57 17.00 -4.15
CA ARG A 14 19.28 18.43 -3.93
C ARG A 14 17.80 18.64 -3.75
N ALA A 15 17.39 19.68 -3.00
CA ALA A 15 15.96 19.95 -2.73
C ALA A 15 15.12 20.05 -4.02
N GLY A 16 15.65 20.70 -5.07
CA GLY A 16 14.96 20.80 -6.37
C GLY A 16 14.67 19.45 -7.06
N HIS A 17 15.47 18.42 -6.78
CA HIS A 17 15.27 17.09 -7.38
C HIS A 17 13.97 16.42 -6.90
N PHE A 18 13.47 16.77 -5.71
CA PHE A 18 12.18 16.26 -5.23
C PHE A 18 11.01 16.75 -6.08
N ALA A 19 11.00 18.03 -6.44
CA ALA A 19 9.97 18.58 -7.32
C ALA A 19 10.06 17.99 -8.73
N LEU A 20 11.27 17.85 -9.28
CA LEU A 20 11.49 17.25 -10.59
C LEU A 20 11.02 15.79 -10.64
N ARG A 21 11.31 15.01 -9.59
CA ARG A 21 10.86 13.62 -9.50
C ARG A 21 9.33 13.49 -9.50
N ASN A 22 8.60 14.43 -8.90
CA ASN A 22 7.15 14.35 -8.80
C ASN A 22 6.47 14.23 -10.18
N ARG A 23 7.01 14.86 -11.22
CA ARG A 23 6.50 14.73 -12.58
C ARG A 23 6.62 13.30 -13.12
N LEU A 24 7.69 12.58 -12.74
CA LEU A 24 7.85 11.17 -13.11
C LEU A 24 6.84 10.29 -12.40
N GLN A 25 6.64 10.53 -11.11
CA GLN A 25 5.63 9.78 -10.33
C GLN A 25 4.24 9.95 -10.94
N VAL A 26 3.87 11.18 -11.28
CA VAL A 26 2.59 11.47 -11.93
C VAL A 26 2.54 10.85 -13.32
N GLY A 27 3.58 11.03 -14.15
CA GLY A 27 3.61 10.49 -15.51
C GLY A 27 3.55 8.96 -15.60
N LEU A 28 3.97 8.25 -14.55
CA LEU A 28 3.90 6.78 -14.48
C LEU A 28 2.62 6.27 -13.79
N ALA A 29 1.80 7.16 -13.25
CA ALA A 29 0.58 6.81 -12.55
C ALA A 29 -0.64 6.78 -13.48
N GLN A 30 -1.69 6.06 -13.09
CA GLN A 30 -3.00 6.06 -13.75
C GLN A 30 -4.04 6.89 -12.99
N ALA A 31 -3.79 7.14 -11.71
CA ALA A 31 -4.59 8.00 -10.86
C ALA A 31 -3.75 8.53 -9.72
N LEU A 32 -4.15 9.65 -9.14
CA LEU A 32 -3.55 10.21 -7.93
C LEU A 32 -4.54 10.10 -6.78
N VAL A 33 -4.07 9.64 -5.62
CA VAL A 33 -4.87 9.60 -4.39
C VAL A 33 -4.25 10.52 -3.35
N LEU A 34 -5.01 11.50 -2.90
CA LEU A 34 -4.67 12.34 -1.75
C LEU A 34 -5.34 11.78 -0.50
N VAL A 35 -4.58 11.13 0.37
CA VAL A 35 -5.12 10.57 1.62
C VAL A 35 -5.33 11.69 2.64
N GLU A 36 -4.26 12.40 2.97
CA GLU A 36 -4.28 13.54 3.88
C GLU A 36 -3.06 14.42 3.63
N CYS A 37 -3.27 15.71 3.40
CA CYS A 37 -2.18 16.67 3.33
C CYS A 37 -2.63 18.07 3.74
N PRO A 38 -1.77 18.84 4.47
CA PRO A 38 -2.02 20.22 4.80
C PRO A 38 -1.92 21.14 3.58
N ALA A 39 -2.41 22.36 3.70
CA ALA A 39 -2.43 23.35 2.61
C ALA A 39 -1.04 23.73 2.06
N SER A 40 0.02 23.52 2.83
CA SER A 40 1.42 23.77 2.44
C SER A 40 2.18 22.54 1.96
N SER A 41 1.49 21.41 1.74
CA SER A 41 2.14 20.15 1.37
C SER A 41 2.69 20.16 -0.06
N GLY A 42 3.90 19.61 -0.23
CA GLY A 42 4.48 19.34 -1.55
C GLY A 42 3.66 18.37 -2.42
N ALA A 43 2.82 17.52 -1.81
CA ALA A 43 1.91 16.64 -2.53
C ALA A 43 0.91 17.41 -3.43
N LEU A 44 0.62 18.68 -3.08
CA LEU A 44 -0.27 19.53 -3.87
C LEU A 44 0.33 19.90 -5.23
N HIS A 45 1.67 19.93 -5.35
CA HIS A 45 2.32 20.08 -6.66
C HIS A 45 2.07 18.88 -7.57
N SER A 46 2.13 17.67 -7.01
CA SER A 46 1.78 16.47 -7.78
C SER A 46 0.31 16.45 -8.17
N ALA A 47 -0.58 16.91 -7.27
CA ALA A 47 -2.00 17.01 -7.57
C ALA A 47 -2.29 18.04 -8.66
N GLN A 48 -1.61 19.19 -8.64
CA GLN A 48 -1.76 20.21 -9.67
C GLN A 48 -1.30 19.67 -11.04
N LEU A 49 -0.15 19.00 -11.08
CA LEU A 49 0.38 18.40 -12.30
C LEU A 49 -0.55 17.30 -12.84
N ALA A 50 -1.07 16.44 -11.96
CA ALA A 50 -2.05 15.41 -12.33
C ALA A 50 -3.31 16.03 -12.95
N TRP A 51 -3.78 17.14 -12.38
CA TRP A 51 -4.93 17.89 -12.91
C TRP A 51 -4.66 18.44 -14.31
N GLU A 52 -3.50 19.06 -14.52
CA GLU A 52 -3.09 19.61 -15.81
C GLU A 52 -2.96 18.53 -16.90
N LEU A 53 -2.61 17.31 -16.50
CA LEU A 53 -2.53 16.15 -17.39
C LEU A 53 -3.88 15.43 -17.57
N GLY A 54 -4.97 15.92 -16.96
CA GLY A 54 -6.29 15.27 -17.04
C GLY A 54 -6.37 13.94 -16.32
N MET A 55 -5.44 13.67 -15.38
CA MET A 55 -5.40 12.43 -14.61
C MET A 55 -6.51 12.43 -13.54
N PRO A 56 -7.18 11.29 -13.30
CA PRO A 56 -8.15 11.18 -12.21
C PRO A 56 -7.50 11.44 -10.85
N ILE A 57 -8.09 12.37 -10.08
CA ILE A 57 -7.66 12.66 -8.72
C ILE A 57 -8.75 12.20 -7.74
N TRP A 58 -8.33 11.40 -6.78
CA TRP A 58 -9.17 10.89 -5.71
C TRP A 58 -8.72 11.46 -4.39
N VAL A 59 -9.64 11.77 -3.51
CA VAL A 59 -9.36 12.36 -2.20
C VAL A 59 -10.10 11.57 -1.13
N VAL A 60 -9.39 11.13 -0.11
CA VAL A 60 -10.02 10.61 1.10
C VAL A 60 -10.58 11.80 1.89
N PRO A 61 -11.92 11.92 2.03
CA PRO A 61 -12.51 13.00 2.77
C PRO A 61 -12.11 12.99 4.24
N ALA A 62 -11.86 14.14 4.80
CA ALA A 62 -11.59 14.30 6.22
C ALA A 62 -12.50 15.39 6.82
N ASP A 63 -12.58 15.43 8.15
CA ASP A 63 -13.42 16.38 8.87
C ASP A 63 -13.18 17.81 8.44
N ALA A 64 -14.26 18.59 8.35
CA ALA A 64 -14.20 20.00 8.06
C ALA A 64 -13.40 20.73 9.16
N GLY A 65 -12.47 21.62 8.73
CA GLY A 65 -11.60 22.35 9.66
C GLY A 65 -10.34 21.58 10.11
N ARG A 66 -10.19 20.32 9.73
CA ARG A 66 -8.97 19.56 10.04
C ARG A 66 -7.77 20.12 9.27
N ILE A 67 -6.84 20.74 9.99
CA ILE A 67 -5.69 21.47 9.41
C ILE A 67 -4.78 20.54 8.60
N SER A 68 -4.55 19.31 9.07
CA SER A 68 -3.73 18.31 8.40
C SER A 68 -4.31 17.83 7.06
N ALA A 69 -5.61 17.98 6.85
CA ALA A 69 -6.32 17.61 5.62
C ALA A 69 -6.80 18.81 4.80
N ALA A 70 -6.48 20.04 5.21
CA ALA A 70 -6.96 21.23 4.55
C ALA A 70 -6.57 21.31 3.06
N GLY A 71 -5.39 20.79 2.71
CA GLY A 71 -4.92 20.74 1.34
C GLY A 71 -5.67 19.68 0.52
N SER A 72 -5.81 18.46 1.02
CA SER A 72 -6.54 17.39 0.34
C SER A 72 -8.03 17.72 0.20
N ASN A 73 -8.70 18.18 1.27
CA ASN A 73 -10.12 18.56 1.21
C ASN A 73 -10.41 19.69 0.21
N ARG A 74 -9.47 20.62 0.00
CA ARG A 74 -9.62 21.69 -1.00
C ARG A 74 -9.77 21.14 -2.41
N TRP A 75 -9.20 19.99 -2.71
CA TRP A 75 -9.30 19.34 -4.02
C TRP A 75 -10.70 18.76 -4.27
N LEU A 76 -11.44 18.37 -3.23
CA LEU A 76 -12.87 17.99 -3.38
C LEU A 76 -13.67 19.15 -3.95
N GLY A 77 -13.43 20.36 -3.44
CA GLY A 77 -14.07 21.59 -3.96
C GLY A 77 -13.64 21.96 -5.39
N LYS A 78 -12.50 21.44 -5.89
CA LYS A 78 -12.06 21.60 -7.27
C LYS A 78 -12.60 20.54 -8.23
N GLY A 79 -13.31 19.52 -7.74
CA GLY A 79 -13.88 18.46 -8.57
C GLY A 79 -13.12 17.14 -8.52
N ALA A 80 -12.18 16.95 -7.57
CA ALA A 80 -11.60 15.64 -7.34
C ALA A 80 -12.66 14.68 -6.78
N THR A 81 -12.55 13.39 -7.15
CA THR A 81 -13.52 12.37 -6.74
C THR A 81 -13.31 11.97 -5.27
N PRO A 82 -14.34 11.99 -4.42
CA PRO A 82 -14.20 11.49 -3.06
C PRO A 82 -13.98 9.98 -3.04
N LEU A 83 -12.94 9.54 -2.35
CA LEU A 83 -12.63 8.12 -2.14
C LEU A 83 -13.28 7.66 -0.83
N ILE A 84 -14.53 7.21 -0.91
CA ILE A 84 -15.28 6.67 0.24
C ILE A 84 -14.99 5.17 0.40
N ASN A 85 -14.97 4.44 -0.73
CA ASN A 85 -14.67 3.02 -0.73
C ASN A 85 -13.45 2.76 -1.66
N PRO A 86 -12.37 2.16 -1.16
CA PRO A 86 -11.20 1.84 -1.98
C PRO A 86 -11.53 0.96 -3.21
N ALA A 87 -12.59 0.15 -3.14
CA ALA A 87 -13.03 -0.66 -4.27
C ALA A 87 -13.44 0.18 -5.49
N ASP A 88 -13.98 1.40 -5.27
CA ASP A 88 -14.38 2.30 -6.36
C ASP A 88 -13.19 2.74 -7.20
N LEU A 89 -12.07 3.06 -6.54
CA LEU A 89 -10.82 3.37 -7.23
C LEU A 89 -10.33 2.18 -8.06
N ILE A 90 -10.30 0.98 -7.47
CA ILE A 90 -9.84 -0.24 -8.14
C ILE A 90 -10.71 -0.53 -9.37
N ASN A 91 -12.03 -0.37 -9.23
CA ASN A 91 -12.96 -0.59 -10.33
C ASN A 91 -12.82 0.46 -11.44
N SER A 92 -12.52 1.71 -11.09
CA SER A 92 -12.30 2.80 -12.06
C SER A 92 -11.03 2.61 -12.90
N LEU A 93 -10.00 1.99 -12.32
CA LEU A 93 -8.74 1.69 -13.04
C LEU A 93 -8.85 0.51 -14.00
N GLY A 94 -9.93 -0.27 -13.90
CA GLY A 94 -10.16 -1.44 -14.73
C GLY A 94 -9.14 -2.58 -14.52
N PRO A 95 -9.15 -3.61 -15.38
CA PRO A 95 -8.19 -4.70 -15.33
C PRO A 95 -6.83 -4.23 -15.88
N GLY A 96 -6.02 -3.62 -15.01
CA GLY A 96 -4.65 -3.23 -15.37
C GLY A 96 -3.70 -4.43 -15.54
N PRO A 97 -2.51 -4.22 -16.11
CA PRO A 97 -1.54 -5.29 -16.37
C PRO A 97 -1.14 -6.08 -15.11
N LEU A 98 -1.17 -5.46 -13.94
CA LEU A 98 -0.93 -6.15 -12.67
C LEU A 98 -2.04 -7.11 -12.27
N ARG A 99 -3.28 -6.88 -12.71
CA ARG A 99 -4.40 -7.78 -12.44
C ARG A 99 -4.36 -9.00 -13.36
N GLN A 100 -3.89 -8.82 -14.61
CA GLN A 100 -3.63 -9.94 -15.52
C GLN A 100 -2.46 -10.81 -15.04
N ALA A 101 -1.40 -10.19 -14.51
CA ALA A 101 -0.30 -10.93 -13.90
C ALA A 101 -0.71 -11.73 -12.66
N ARG A 102 -1.67 -11.24 -11.86
CA ARG A 102 -2.23 -12.00 -10.73
C ARG A 102 -3.16 -13.12 -11.14
N SER A 103 -3.84 -13.01 -12.28
CA SER A 103 -4.67 -14.09 -12.82
C SER A 103 -3.88 -15.14 -13.59
N SER A 104 -2.67 -14.81 -14.07
CA SER A 104 -1.77 -15.73 -14.78
C SER A 104 -0.64 -16.30 -13.91
N SER A 105 -0.32 -15.68 -12.78
CA SER A 105 0.51 -16.31 -11.77
C SER A 105 -0.40 -17.20 -10.93
N ALA A 106 -0.50 -18.49 -11.31
CA ALA A 106 -0.75 -19.51 -10.32
C ALA A 106 0.14 -19.15 -9.11
N SER A 107 -0.45 -18.81 -7.97
CA SER A 107 0.29 -18.69 -6.71
C SER A 107 1.24 -19.87 -6.66
N PRO A 108 2.56 -19.69 -6.46
CA PRO A 108 3.45 -20.82 -6.28
C PRO A 108 2.72 -21.72 -5.29
N SER A 109 2.44 -22.94 -5.72
CA SER A 109 1.56 -23.88 -5.01
C SER A 109 1.72 -23.68 -3.50
N ALA A 110 0.70 -23.19 -2.81
CA ALA A 110 0.76 -22.95 -1.37
C ALA A 110 1.03 -24.28 -0.62
N ALA A 111 0.82 -25.40 -1.28
CA ALA A 111 1.01 -26.73 -0.72
C ALA A 111 2.41 -26.97 -0.11
N PRO A 112 3.54 -26.65 -0.75
CA PRO A 112 4.85 -26.79 -0.13
C PRO A 112 5.06 -25.86 1.07
N LEU A 113 4.50 -24.64 0.99
CA LEU A 113 4.57 -23.67 2.10
C LEU A 113 3.71 -24.13 3.29
N LEU A 114 2.49 -24.60 3.03
CA LEU A 114 1.60 -25.14 4.06
C LEU A 114 2.19 -26.35 4.76
N GLN A 115 2.81 -27.27 4.03
CA GLN A 115 3.52 -28.40 4.62
C GLN A 115 4.71 -27.96 5.48
N ARG A 116 5.48 -27.01 4.99
CA ARG A 116 6.66 -26.50 5.71
C ARG A 116 6.30 -25.73 6.98
N GLU A 117 5.15 -25.06 6.98
CA GLU A 117 4.70 -24.22 8.09
C GLU A 117 3.56 -24.90 8.90
N ALA A 118 3.36 -26.21 8.73
CA ALA A 118 2.27 -26.95 9.38
C ALA A 118 2.25 -26.80 10.91
N ALA A 119 3.43 -26.80 11.55
CA ALA A 119 3.54 -26.61 13.00
C ALA A 119 3.07 -25.20 13.45
N LEU A 120 3.40 -24.15 12.67
CA LEU A 120 2.98 -22.78 12.94
C LEU A 120 1.48 -22.63 12.74
N LEU A 121 0.92 -23.21 11.69
CA LEU A 121 -0.52 -23.20 11.41
C LEU A 121 -1.31 -23.97 12.48
N ALA A 122 -0.80 -25.10 12.94
CA ALA A 122 -1.40 -25.85 14.03
C ALA A 122 -1.38 -25.08 15.36
N ALA A 123 -0.25 -24.40 15.66
CA ALA A 123 -0.14 -23.54 16.84
C ALA A 123 -1.03 -22.30 16.76
N LEU A 124 -1.28 -21.78 15.56
CA LEU A 124 -2.14 -20.62 15.35
C LEU A 124 -3.63 -20.97 15.63
N GLY A 125 -4.11 -22.13 15.21
CA GLY A 125 -5.51 -22.54 15.36
C GLY A 125 -6.49 -21.55 14.73
N ALA A 126 -7.49 -21.10 15.48
CA ALA A 126 -8.47 -20.11 15.01
C ALA A 126 -7.94 -18.66 15.06
N GLY A 127 -6.79 -18.44 15.68
CA GLY A 127 -6.09 -17.16 15.80
C GLY A 127 -5.22 -17.10 17.05
N ALA A 128 -4.11 -16.37 16.96
CA ALA A 128 -3.19 -16.19 18.07
C ALA A 128 -2.37 -14.90 17.94
N SER A 129 -1.90 -14.36 19.09
CA SER A 129 -0.93 -13.28 19.10
C SER A 129 0.49 -13.79 18.86
N LEU A 130 1.40 -12.87 18.52
CA LEU A 130 2.82 -13.19 18.36
C LEU A 130 3.40 -13.82 19.62
N ASP A 131 3.09 -13.27 20.79
CA ASP A 131 3.61 -13.77 22.06
C ASP A 131 3.13 -15.20 22.35
N GLN A 132 1.84 -15.48 22.12
CA GLN A 132 1.29 -16.81 22.28
C GLN A 132 1.95 -17.83 21.33
N LEU A 133 2.30 -17.43 20.11
CA LEU A 133 3.00 -18.28 19.17
C LEU A 133 4.45 -18.51 19.58
N CYS A 134 5.13 -17.49 20.11
CA CYS A 134 6.47 -17.63 20.67
C CYS A 134 6.49 -18.63 21.82
N ASP A 135 5.53 -18.55 22.74
CA ASP A 135 5.41 -19.45 23.89
C ASP A 135 5.12 -20.89 23.46
N ARG A 136 4.19 -21.08 22.52
CA ARG A 136 3.78 -22.41 22.02
C ARG A 136 4.89 -23.13 21.25
N LEU A 137 5.60 -22.36 20.40
CA LEU A 137 6.63 -22.93 19.50
C LEU A 137 8.04 -22.84 20.05
N ARG A 138 8.26 -22.11 21.13
CA ARG A 138 9.57 -21.84 21.73
C ARG A 138 10.58 -21.29 20.73
N LEU A 139 10.12 -20.40 19.86
CA LEU A 139 10.93 -19.74 18.84
C LEU A 139 11.00 -18.23 19.12
N ALA A 140 12.10 -17.63 18.67
CA ALA A 140 12.29 -16.19 18.80
C ALA A 140 11.25 -15.40 17.98
N PRO A 141 10.77 -14.25 18.47
CA PRO A 141 9.76 -13.43 17.81
C PRO A 141 10.11 -13.09 16.35
N ALA A 142 11.37 -12.80 16.05
CA ALA A 142 11.85 -12.49 14.70
C ALA A 142 11.59 -13.65 13.72
N VAL A 143 11.83 -14.89 14.16
CA VAL A 143 11.62 -16.09 13.33
C VAL A 143 10.15 -16.31 13.05
N ILE A 144 9.30 -16.15 14.06
CA ILE A 144 7.86 -16.31 13.90
C ILE A 144 7.27 -15.20 13.02
N SER A 145 7.68 -13.95 13.23
CA SER A 145 7.24 -12.81 12.42
C SER A 145 7.57 -12.99 10.94
N GLU A 146 8.78 -13.46 10.62
CA GLU A 146 9.18 -13.75 9.24
C GLU A 146 8.28 -14.82 8.59
N ARG A 147 7.98 -15.90 9.31
CA ARG A 147 7.11 -16.98 8.82
C ARG A 147 5.67 -16.53 8.67
N LEU A 148 5.13 -15.76 9.63
CA LEU A 148 3.79 -15.18 9.55
C LEU A 148 3.65 -14.25 8.35
N LEU A 149 4.64 -13.39 8.11
CA LEU A 149 4.66 -12.50 6.96
C LEU A 149 4.64 -13.28 5.64
N ARG A 150 5.41 -14.37 5.53
CA ARG A 150 5.39 -15.23 4.33
C ARG A 150 4.01 -15.85 4.08
N LEU A 151 3.34 -16.31 5.13
CA LEU A 151 2.00 -16.88 5.04
C LEU A 151 0.95 -15.81 4.72
N GLU A 152 1.10 -14.61 5.25
CA GLU A 152 0.24 -13.46 4.94
C GLU A 152 0.40 -13.04 3.47
N LEU A 153 1.63 -12.93 2.97
CA LEU A 153 1.90 -12.64 1.55
C LEU A 153 1.39 -13.74 0.61
N ALA A 154 1.33 -14.98 1.09
CA ALA A 154 0.72 -16.10 0.35
C ALA A 154 -0.83 -16.11 0.45
N GLY A 155 -1.45 -15.21 1.21
CA GLY A 155 -2.90 -15.13 1.40
C GLY A 155 -3.49 -16.25 2.27
N VAL A 156 -2.66 -16.92 3.07
CA VAL A 156 -3.07 -17.99 3.99
C VAL A 156 -3.55 -17.43 5.32
N LEU A 157 -2.92 -16.34 5.76
CA LEU A 157 -3.22 -15.65 7.01
C LEU A 157 -3.53 -14.19 6.75
N ARG A 158 -4.15 -13.55 7.74
CA ARG A 158 -4.29 -12.10 7.82
C ARG A 158 -3.91 -11.60 9.20
N SER A 159 -3.26 -10.45 9.25
CA SER A 159 -2.97 -9.73 10.48
C SER A 159 -4.16 -8.87 10.91
N GLU A 160 -4.32 -8.73 12.21
CA GLU A 160 -5.30 -7.86 12.86
C GLU A 160 -4.59 -6.92 13.87
N PRO A 161 -5.22 -5.82 14.28
CA PRO A 161 -4.66 -4.94 15.28
C PRO A 161 -4.24 -5.69 16.56
N GLY A 162 -3.10 -5.29 17.15
CA GLY A 162 -2.58 -5.92 18.35
C GLY A 162 -1.65 -7.12 18.09
N LEU A 163 -1.01 -7.19 16.93
CA LEU A 163 -0.12 -8.30 16.54
C LEU A 163 -0.83 -9.67 16.62
N TRP A 164 -2.08 -9.69 16.18
CA TRP A 164 -2.92 -10.87 16.14
C TRP A 164 -3.04 -11.39 14.71
N TRP A 165 -2.94 -12.70 14.52
CA TRP A 165 -3.11 -13.37 13.22
C TRP A 165 -4.19 -14.42 13.28
N ARG A 166 -4.88 -14.58 12.14
CA ARG A 166 -5.85 -15.65 11.95
C ARG A 166 -5.83 -16.18 10.51
N PRO A 167 -6.32 -17.41 10.28
CA PRO A 167 -6.52 -17.92 8.93
C PRO A 167 -7.49 -17.04 8.11
N CYS A 168 -7.25 -16.96 6.81
CA CYS A 168 -8.14 -16.28 5.86
C CYS A 168 -9.40 -17.07 5.59
#